data_68e3aa316365147f16d2ea7fcf2235ae
#
_entry.id   68e3aa316365147f16d2ea7fcf2235ae
#
_cell.length_a   1.000
_cell.length_b   1.000
_cell.length_c   1.000
_cell.angle_alpha   90.00
_cell.angle_beta   90.00
_cell.angle_gamma   90.00
#
_symmetry.space_group_name_H-M   'P 1'
#
loop_
_entity.id
_entity.type
_entity.pdbx_description
1 polymer ?
#
loop_
_entity_poly.entity_id
_entity_poly.type
_entity_poly.pdbx_seq_one_letter_code
_entity_poly.pdbx_strand_id
1 'polypeptide(L)'
;MKDLRKNYPDVHAVDGVSFEVAQGEFFGILGPNGAGKTTTLEIIEGLREADSGEVTLLGLRPWPRNPRLLPRIGVQLQATSFFERLTVREQIRTFASLYGLPAEAADRMLDVVGLTDRAGARTEALSGGQAQRLSIACALVHRPEVIFMDEPTSGLDPQARRNLWDLLRQINARGHTVVLTTHYMDEAETLCDRVAIMDGGKILKLGAPAALVRDLNSPVRITIESGILPPAEIARLRQDAEVRDDGVSLTIATRDPSPVLVRLAELGALSGLRVRGATLEDLFLELTGREYRA
;
A
#
# COMPACT_ATOMS: atom_id res chain seq x y z
N MET A 1 16.28 -10.31 1.62
CA MET A 1 16.98 -10.41 0.33
C MET A 1 18.16 -9.46 0.28
N LYS A 2 19.19 -9.78 -0.56
CA LYS A 2 20.42 -8.99 -0.65
C LYS A 2 20.84 -8.83 -2.09
N ASP A 3 21.13 -7.58 -2.49
CA ASP A 3 21.65 -7.16 -3.81
C ASP A 3 20.93 -7.80 -5.00
N LEU A 4 19.60 -7.81 -4.95
CA LEU A 4 18.76 -8.44 -5.95
C LEU A 4 18.82 -7.65 -7.25
N ARG A 5 19.03 -8.35 -8.38
CA ARG A 5 19.07 -7.75 -9.72
C ARG A 5 18.23 -8.55 -10.70
N LYS A 6 17.54 -7.83 -11.57
CA LYS A 6 16.80 -8.38 -12.70
C LYS A 6 16.78 -7.41 -13.86
N ASN A 7 17.27 -7.88 -15.00
CA ASN A 7 17.37 -7.10 -16.24
C ASN A 7 16.47 -7.72 -17.31
N TYR A 8 15.90 -6.88 -18.12
CA TYR A 8 15.28 -7.22 -19.40
C TYR A 8 16.05 -6.48 -20.50
N PRO A 9 15.84 -6.81 -21.80
CA PRO A 9 16.69 -6.28 -22.87
C PRO A 9 16.95 -4.78 -22.82
N ASP A 10 15.94 -3.98 -22.41
CA ASP A 10 16.04 -2.51 -22.42
C ASP A 10 15.80 -1.89 -21.03
N VAL A 11 15.63 -2.71 -19.96
CA VAL A 11 15.24 -2.21 -18.66
C VAL A 11 15.93 -2.97 -17.53
N HIS A 12 16.57 -2.22 -16.63
CA HIS A 12 16.99 -2.73 -15.31
C HIS A 12 15.79 -2.69 -14.35
N ALA A 13 14.99 -3.74 -14.36
CA ALA A 13 13.75 -3.76 -13.57
C ALA A 13 14.01 -3.82 -12.07
N VAL A 14 15.11 -4.46 -11.63
CA VAL A 14 15.57 -4.50 -10.24
C VAL A 14 17.09 -4.33 -10.25
N ASP A 15 17.62 -3.33 -9.54
CA ASP A 15 19.03 -2.98 -9.55
C ASP A 15 19.58 -2.79 -8.13
N GLY A 16 20.05 -3.90 -7.54
CA GLY A 16 20.71 -3.90 -6.23
C GLY A 16 19.74 -3.76 -5.04
N VAL A 17 18.51 -4.25 -5.16
CA VAL A 17 17.50 -4.15 -4.13
C VAL A 17 17.80 -5.07 -2.94
N SER A 18 17.81 -4.49 -1.73
CA SER A 18 18.08 -5.21 -0.47
C SER A 18 17.12 -4.75 0.62
N PHE A 19 16.42 -5.68 1.24
CA PHE A 19 15.63 -5.45 2.45
C PHE A 19 15.31 -6.76 3.17
N GLU A 20 14.81 -6.64 4.38
CA GLU A 20 14.30 -7.73 5.19
C GLU A 20 12.91 -7.37 5.72
N VAL A 21 12.08 -8.37 5.93
CA VAL A 21 10.73 -8.25 6.50
C VAL A 21 10.66 -9.16 7.71
N ALA A 22 10.23 -8.60 8.83
CA ALA A 22 10.08 -9.34 10.07
C ALA A 22 8.77 -10.18 10.07
N GLN A 23 8.73 -11.23 10.89
CA GLN A 23 7.50 -11.99 11.08
C GLN A 23 6.41 -11.11 11.70
N GLY A 24 5.21 -11.17 11.15
CA GLY A 24 4.06 -10.36 11.59
C GLY A 24 4.09 -8.91 11.10
N GLU A 25 5.12 -8.49 10.39
CA GLU A 25 5.23 -7.13 9.83
C GLU A 25 4.26 -6.92 8.68
N PHE A 26 3.71 -5.73 8.59
CA PHE A 26 3.01 -5.23 7.41
C PHE A 26 3.97 -4.36 6.59
N PHE A 27 4.53 -4.94 5.52
CA PHE A 27 5.58 -4.31 4.71
C PHE A 27 5.05 -3.86 3.34
N GLY A 28 5.34 -2.61 2.97
CA GLY A 28 4.96 -2.03 1.68
C GLY A 28 6.14 -1.85 0.73
N ILE A 29 5.94 -2.17 -0.55
CA ILE A 29 6.82 -1.77 -1.64
C ILE A 29 6.08 -0.70 -2.43
N LEU A 30 6.48 0.55 -2.25
CA LEU A 30 5.82 1.74 -2.76
C LEU A 30 6.59 2.32 -3.94
N GLY A 31 5.90 2.71 -5.00
CA GLY A 31 6.54 3.37 -6.14
C GLY A 31 5.62 3.49 -7.35
N PRO A 32 5.99 4.28 -8.36
CA PRO A 32 5.21 4.44 -9.59
C PRO A 32 5.15 3.16 -10.42
N ASN A 33 4.31 3.17 -11.44
CA ASN A 33 4.27 2.10 -12.43
C ASN A 33 5.64 2.00 -13.12
N GLY A 34 6.12 0.76 -13.28
CA GLY A 34 7.45 0.51 -13.85
C GLY A 34 8.63 0.65 -12.87
N ALA A 35 8.39 0.95 -11.58
CA ALA A 35 9.46 1.05 -10.58
C ALA A 35 10.17 -0.29 -10.24
N GLY A 36 9.64 -1.42 -10.69
CA GLY A 36 10.19 -2.75 -10.41
C GLY A 36 9.49 -3.50 -9.27
N LYS A 37 8.38 -2.98 -8.73
CA LYS A 37 7.65 -3.55 -7.58
C LYS A 37 7.19 -4.99 -7.84
N THR A 38 6.37 -5.21 -8.88
CA THR A 38 5.84 -6.53 -9.26
C THR A 38 6.97 -7.52 -9.55
N THR A 39 8.01 -7.10 -10.30
CA THR A 39 9.17 -7.96 -10.58
C THR A 39 9.88 -8.38 -9.29
N THR A 40 10.06 -7.45 -8.35
CA THR A 40 10.65 -7.75 -7.04
C THR A 40 9.79 -8.75 -6.26
N LEU A 41 8.46 -8.56 -6.24
CA LEU A 41 7.53 -9.43 -5.56
C LEU A 41 7.54 -10.84 -6.16
N GLU A 42 7.41 -10.97 -7.49
CA GLU A 42 7.46 -12.25 -8.21
C GLU A 42 8.74 -13.06 -7.94
N ILE A 43 9.89 -12.37 -7.78
CA ILE A 43 11.15 -13.06 -7.45
C ILE A 43 11.12 -13.58 -6.01
N ILE A 44 10.59 -12.81 -5.05
CA ILE A 44 10.47 -13.25 -3.65
C ILE A 44 9.50 -14.44 -3.53
N GLU A 45 8.43 -14.44 -4.31
CA GLU A 45 7.43 -15.51 -4.37
C GLU A 45 7.95 -16.80 -5.04
N GLY A 46 9.10 -16.71 -5.76
CA GLY A 46 9.64 -17.81 -6.55
C GLY A 46 8.89 -18.06 -7.86
N LEU A 47 8.20 -17.06 -8.38
CA LEU A 47 7.56 -17.08 -9.70
C LEU A 47 8.53 -16.67 -10.81
N ARG A 48 9.60 -15.97 -10.46
CA ARG A 48 10.60 -15.44 -11.38
C ARG A 48 12.01 -15.65 -10.85
N GLU A 49 12.94 -15.98 -11.76
CA GLU A 49 14.36 -16.06 -11.47
C GLU A 49 15.00 -14.68 -11.41
N ALA A 50 15.84 -14.43 -10.39
CA ALA A 50 16.74 -13.28 -10.38
C ALA A 50 17.97 -13.53 -11.24
N ASP A 51 18.55 -12.48 -11.82
CA ASP A 51 19.82 -12.60 -12.55
C ASP A 51 21.01 -12.69 -11.58
N SER A 52 20.91 -12.02 -10.42
CA SER A 52 21.88 -12.11 -9.33
C SER A 52 21.26 -11.65 -8.00
N GLY A 53 22.02 -11.84 -6.91
CA GLY A 53 21.60 -11.56 -5.56
C GLY A 53 21.05 -12.80 -4.84
N GLU A 54 20.62 -12.60 -3.61
CA GLU A 54 20.12 -13.69 -2.76
C GLU A 54 18.75 -13.38 -2.20
N VAL A 55 17.83 -14.36 -2.29
CA VAL A 55 16.52 -14.31 -1.67
C VAL A 55 16.35 -15.50 -0.73
N THR A 56 15.93 -15.21 0.49
CA THR A 56 15.53 -16.22 1.46
C THR A 56 14.13 -15.87 1.97
N LEU A 57 13.20 -16.80 1.86
CA LEU A 57 11.83 -16.70 2.33
C LEU A 57 11.58 -17.83 3.34
N LEU A 58 11.21 -17.48 4.58
CA LEU A 58 11.01 -18.45 5.66
C LEU A 58 12.17 -19.46 5.83
N GLY A 59 13.42 -18.99 5.65
CA GLY A 59 14.64 -19.81 5.74
C GLY A 59 14.95 -20.66 4.50
N LEU A 60 14.18 -20.54 3.42
CA LEU A 60 14.32 -21.33 2.20
C LEU A 60 14.56 -20.41 0.97
N ARG A 61 15.22 -20.97 -0.04
CA ARG A 61 15.32 -20.30 -1.37
C ARG A 61 14.01 -20.49 -2.12
N PRO A 62 13.38 -19.42 -2.64
CA PRO A 62 12.12 -19.54 -3.38
C PRO A 62 12.31 -20.07 -4.80
N TRP A 63 13.45 -19.76 -5.44
CA TRP A 63 13.78 -20.22 -6.80
C TRP A 63 14.88 -21.31 -6.79
N PRO A 64 14.78 -22.37 -7.64
CA PRO A 64 13.60 -22.74 -8.43
C PRO A 64 12.39 -23.01 -7.51
N ARG A 65 11.16 -22.92 -8.06
CA ARG A 65 9.91 -23.01 -7.28
C ARG A 65 9.97 -24.11 -6.22
N ASN A 66 9.88 -23.71 -4.95
CA ASN A 66 10.12 -24.58 -3.83
C ASN A 66 8.80 -25.13 -3.24
N PRO A 67 8.50 -26.44 -3.39
CA PRO A 67 7.25 -27.02 -2.89
C PRO A 67 7.04 -26.87 -1.38
N ARG A 68 8.12 -26.70 -0.59
CA ARG A 68 8.05 -26.51 0.86
C ARG A 68 7.57 -25.12 1.26
N LEU A 69 7.65 -24.14 0.35
CA LEU A 69 7.15 -22.78 0.55
C LEU A 69 5.67 -22.62 0.19
N LEU A 70 5.19 -23.36 -0.81
CA LEU A 70 3.83 -23.19 -1.34
C LEU A 70 2.72 -23.27 -0.29
N PRO A 71 2.73 -24.19 0.69
CA PRO A 71 1.71 -24.22 1.73
C PRO A 71 1.89 -23.15 2.81
N ARG A 72 3.01 -22.42 2.81
CA ARG A 72 3.35 -21.41 3.82
C ARG A 72 3.18 -19.98 3.32
N ILE A 73 2.95 -19.79 2.03
CA ILE A 73 2.76 -18.48 1.40
C ILE A 73 1.39 -18.38 0.71
N GLY A 74 0.76 -17.24 0.83
CA GLY A 74 -0.42 -16.87 0.05
C GLY A 74 -0.05 -15.81 -0.97
N VAL A 75 -0.52 -15.92 -2.21
CA VAL A 75 -0.22 -14.96 -3.26
C VAL A 75 -1.53 -14.47 -3.87
N GLN A 76 -1.72 -13.16 -3.87
CA GLN A 76 -2.77 -12.47 -4.59
C GLN A 76 -2.12 -11.66 -5.72
N LEU A 77 -2.38 -12.06 -6.95
CA LEU A 77 -1.86 -11.42 -8.15
C LEU A 77 -2.69 -10.17 -8.52
N GLN A 78 -2.09 -9.22 -9.21
CA GLN A 78 -2.76 -8.01 -9.69
C GLN A 78 -3.99 -8.32 -10.55
N ALA A 79 -3.88 -9.27 -11.50
CA ALA A 79 -5.00 -9.74 -12.29
C ALA A 79 -5.76 -10.84 -11.56
N THR A 80 -6.99 -10.56 -11.16
CA THR A 80 -7.89 -11.55 -10.55
C THR A 80 -8.55 -12.39 -11.66
N SER A 81 -8.20 -13.67 -11.74
CA SER A 81 -8.87 -14.63 -12.59
C SER A 81 -9.52 -15.73 -11.74
N PHE A 82 -10.82 -15.89 -11.88
CA PHE A 82 -11.59 -16.94 -11.22
C PHE A 82 -11.95 -18.02 -12.23
N PHE A 83 -12.19 -19.22 -11.74
CA PHE A 83 -12.77 -20.27 -12.57
C PHE A 83 -14.18 -19.86 -12.98
N GLU A 84 -14.42 -19.86 -14.28
CA GLU A 84 -15.72 -19.53 -14.85
C GLU A 84 -16.82 -20.45 -14.30
N ARG A 85 -18.03 -19.90 -14.15
CA ARG A 85 -19.24 -20.62 -13.73
C ARG A 85 -19.21 -21.18 -12.29
N LEU A 86 -18.17 -20.94 -11.52
CA LEU A 86 -18.18 -21.27 -10.10
C LEU A 86 -18.89 -20.18 -9.28
N THR A 87 -19.54 -20.61 -8.21
CA THR A 87 -19.97 -19.70 -7.15
C THR A 87 -18.79 -19.28 -6.26
N VAL A 88 -18.95 -18.19 -5.53
CA VAL A 88 -17.96 -17.71 -4.56
C VAL A 88 -17.52 -18.83 -3.60
N ARG A 89 -18.48 -19.59 -3.07
CA ARG A 89 -18.18 -20.74 -2.18
C ARG A 89 -17.41 -21.83 -2.90
N GLU A 90 -17.82 -22.21 -4.11
CA GLU A 90 -17.14 -23.25 -4.89
C GLU A 90 -15.71 -22.82 -5.24
N GLN A 91 -15.50 -21.56 -5.56
CA GLN A 91 -14.17 -21.01 -5.82
C GLN A 91 -13.23 -21.22 -4.62
N ILE A 92 -13.63 -20.80 -3.41
CA ILE A 92 -12.81 -20.96 -2.21
C ILE A 92 -12.63 -22.44 -1.87
N ARG A 93 -13.67 -23.28 -2.01
CA ARG A 93 -13.59 -24.74 -1.80
C ARG A 93 -12.60 -25.41 -2.74
N THR A 94 -12.55 -24.96 -4.01
CA THR A 94 -11.57 -25.45 -4.98
C THR A 94 -10.15 -25.14 -4.47
N PHE A 95 -9.88 -23.92 -4.03
CA PHE A 95 -8.57 -23.58 -3.47
C PHE A 95 -8.29 -24.36 -2.17
N ALA A 96 -9.25 -24.48 -1.28
CA ALA A 96 -9.09 -25.30 -0.06
C ALA A 96 -8.72 -26.74 -0.37
N SER A 97 -9.34 -27.34 -1.38
CA SER A 97 -9.07 -28.72 -1.79
C SER A 97 -7.66 -28.94 -2.33
N LEU A 98 -7.05 -27.93 -3.00
CA LEU A 98 -5.66 -27.99 -3.46
C LEU A 98 -4.66 -28.13 -2.30
N TYR A 99 -5.04 -27.69 -1.10
CA TYR A 99 -4.25 -27.83 0.12
C TYR A 99 -4.75 -28.97 1.04
N GLY A 100 -5.66 -29.83 0.54
CA GLY A 100 -6.21 -30.94 1.32
C GLY A 100 -7.09 -30.53 2.50
N LEU A 101 -7.67 -29.32 2.45
CA LEU A 101 -8.51 -28.78 3.52
C LEU A 101 -9.98 -29.18 3.32
N PRO A 102 -10.75 -29.36 4.43
CA PRO A 102 -12.15 -29.67 4.37
C PRO A 102 -12.99 -28.47 3.92
N ALA A 103 -14.21 -28.71 3.42
CA ALA A 103 -15.11 -27.69 2.88
C ALA A 103 -15.45 -26.56 3.86
N GLU A 104 -15.48 -26.87 5.16
CA GLU A 104 -15.73 -25.92 6.25
C GLU A 104 -14.65 -24.84 6.35
N ALA A 105 -13.44 -25.10 5.83
CA ALA A 105 -12.39 -24.08 5.76
C ALA A 105 -12.80 -22.93 4.83
N ALA A 106 -13.48 -23.24 3.71
CA ALA A 106 -14.01 -22.25 2.79
C ALA A 106 -15.15 -21.45 3.44
N ASP A 107 -16.04 -22.09 4.17
CA ASP A 107 -17.18 -21.41 4.82
C ASP A 107 -16.67 -20.43 5.90
N ARG A 108 -15.68 -20.83 6.71
CA ARG A 108 -15.01 -19.90 7.65
C ARG A 108 -14.32 -18.74 6.94
N MET A 109 -13.76 -18.96 5.76
CA MET A 109 -13.08 -17.92 5.00
C MET A 109 -14.06 -16.92 4.40
N LEU A 110 -15.27 -17.35 4.00
CA LEU A 110 -16.36 -16.44 3.58
C LEU A 110 -16.69 -15.43 4.68
N ASP A 111 -16.76 -15.87 5.93
CA ASP A 111 -17.01 -14.98 7.07
C ASP A 111 -15.86 -13.98 7.26
N VAL A 112 -14.61 -14.46 7.19
CA VAL A 112 -13.42 -13.62 7.36
C VAL A 112 -13.37 -12.47 6.36
N VAL A 113 -13.72 -12.75 5.09
CA VAL A 113 -13.69 -11.72 4.02
C VAL A 113 -15.02 -11.00 3.82
N GLY A 114 -16.06 -11.34 4.61
CA GLY A 114 -17.38 -10.71 4.55
C GLY A 114 -18.13 -10.99 3.24
N LEU A 115 -18.06 -12.24 2.76
CA LEU A 115 -18.74 -12.69 1.53
C LEU A 115 -19.79 -13.78 1.78
N THR A 116 -20.20 -14.04 3.02
CA THR A 116 -21.17 -15.07 3.40
C THR A 116 -22.49 -14.89 2.66
N ASP A 117 -23.02 -13.66 2.56
CA ASP A 117 -24.27 -13.35 1.84
C ASP A 117 -24.14 -13.50 0.31
N ARG A 118 -22.93 -13.61 -0.20
CA ARG A 118 -22.62 -13.79 -1.62
C ARG A 118 -22.13 -15.20 -1.96
N ALA A 119 -22.11 -16.11 -1.00
CA ALA A 119 -21.56 -17.45 -1.16
C ALA A 119 -22.13 -18.23 -2.36
N GLY A 120 -23.42 -18.05 -2.67
CA GLY A 120 -24.11 -18.68 -3.81
C GLY A 120 -24.06 -17.86 -5.12
N ALA A 121 -23.53 -16.63 -5.09
CA ALA A 121 -23.40 -15.82 -6.30
C ALA A 121 -22.29 -16.36 -7.22
N ARG A 122 -22.46 -16.19 -8.54
CA ARG A 122 -21.39 -16.48 -9.52
C ARG A 122 -20.25 -15.48 -9.35
N THR A 123 -19.02 -15.92 -9.60
CA THR A 123 -17.83 -15.05 -9.49
C THR A 123 -17.90 -13.84 -10.43
N GLU A 124 -18.52 -14.02 -11.62
CA GLU A 124 -18.68 -12.94 -12.61
C GLU A 124 -19.70 -11.86 -12.19
N ALA A 125 -20.55 -12.17 -11.20
CA ALA A 125 -21.55 -11.22 -10.68
C ALA A 125 -21.04 -10.36 -9.50
N LEU A 126 -19.77 -10.48 -9.15
CA LEU A 126 -19.16 -9.73 -8.05
C LEU A 126 -18.79 -8.31 -8.47
N SER A 127 -18.95 -7.34 -7.55
CA SER A 127 -18.32 -6.03 -7.70
C SER A 127 -16.79 -6.16 -7.61
N GLY A 128 -16.02 -5.15 -8.10
CA GLY A 128 -14.57 -5.16 -8.02
C GLY A 128 -14.04 -5.40 -6.60
N GLY A 129 -14.61 -4.73 -5.59
CA GLY A 129 -14.23 -4.94 -4.19
C GLY A 129 -14.59 -6.33 -3.65
N GLN A 130 -15.70 -6.92 -4.09
CA GLN A 130 -16.06 -8.30 -3.74
C GLN A 130 -15.13 -9.32 -4.41
N ALA A 131 -14.79 -9.09 -5.68
CA ALA A 131 -13.85 -9.92 -6.41
C ALA A 131 -12.46 -9.88 -5.74
N GLN A 132 -12.01 -8.70 -5.32
CA GLN A 132 -10.74 -8.55 -4.60
C GLN A 132 -10.73 -9.30 -3.26
N ARG A 133 -11.82 -9.21 -2.48
CA ARG A 133 -11.96 -9.99 -1.23
C ARG A 133 -11.97 -11.49 -1.49
N LEU A 134 -12.59 -11.95 -2.57
CA LEU A 134 -12.56 -13.35 -2.97
C LEU A 134 -11.14 -13.82 -3.33
N SER A 135 -10.38 -13.00 -4.07
CA SER A 135 -8.98 -13.29 -4.39
C SER A 135 -8.13 -13.45 -3.12
N ILE A 136 -8.29 -12.53 -2.18
CA ILE A 136 -7.61 -12.60 -0.88
C ILE A 136 -8.05 -13.85 -0.10
N ALA A 137 -9.34 -14.21 -0.12
CA ALA A 137 -9.84 -15.43 0.51
C ALA A 137 -9.15 -16.68 -0.05
N CYS A 138 -8.98 -16.76 -1.37
CA CYS A 138 -8.26 -17.87 -2.01
C CYS A 138 -6.79 -17.94 -1.56
N ALA A 139 -6.13 -16.79 -1.43
CA ALA A 139 -4.75 -16.71 -0.95
C ALA A 139 -4.60 -17.05 0.55
N LEU A 140 -5.66 -16.93 1.33
CA LEU A 140 -5.66 -17.11 2.80
C LEU A 140 -6.18 -18.45 3.29
N VAL A 141 -6.94 -19.19 2.48
CA VAL A 141 -7.73 -20.35 2.91
C VAL A 141 -6.89 -21.43 3.61
N HIS A 142 -5.63 -21.55 3.23
CA HIS A 142 -4.66 -22.50 3.79
C HIS A 142 -3.83 -21.94 4.96
N ARG A 143 -4.17 -20.72 5.45
CA ARG A 143 -3.53 -20.05 6.59
C ARG A 143 -2.01 -19.89 6.43
N PRO A 144 -1.55 -19.21 5.38
CA PRO A 144 -0.13 -19.00 5.12
C PRO A 144 0.52 -18.16 6.23
N GLU A 145 1.84 -18.31 6.40
CA GLU A 145 2.64 -17.47 7.30
C GLU A 145 2.91 -16.08 6.70
N VAL A 146 3.07 -16.03 5.37
CA VAL A 146 3.32 -14.78 4.62
C VAL A 146 2.31 -14.65 3.49
N ILE A 147 1.79 -13.46 3.31
CA ILE A 147 0.84 -13.13 2.25
C ILE A 147 1.46 -12.04 1.38
N PHE A 148 1.54 -12.30 0.08
CA PHE A 148 1.96 -11.35 -0.93
C PHE A 148 0.75 -10.82 -1.67
N MET A 149 0.71 -9.51 -1.89
CA MET A 149 -0.40 -8.83 -2.57
C MET A 149 0.15 -7.81 -3.56
N ASP A 150 -0.15 -7.99 -4.84
CA ASP A 150 0.26 -7.05 -5.87
C ASP A 150 -0.86 -6.06 -6.17
N GLU A 151 -0.69 -4.82 -5.73
CA GLU A 151 -1.62 -3.69 -5.88
C GLU A 151 -3.07 -4.03 -5.49
N PRO A 152 -3.34 -4.51 -4.25
CA PRO A 152 -4.62 -5.10 -3.86
C PRO A 152 -5.81 -4.15 -3.93
N THR A 153 -5.60 -2.84 -3.96
CA THR A 153 -6.66 -1.82 -3.97
C THR A 153 -6.79 -1.09 -5.31
N SER A 154 -6.00 -1.48 -6.31
CA SER A 154 -6.02 -0.84 -7.62
C SER A 154 -7.42 -0.98 -8.26
N GLY A 155 -7.91 0.14 -8.82
CA GLY A 155 -9.22 0.18 -9.49
C GLY A 155 -10.44 0.15 -8.55
N LEU A 156 -10.27 0.15 -7.22
CA LEU A 156 -11.37 0.21 -6.28
C LEU A 156 -11.83 1.65 -6.03
N ASP A 157 -13.14 1.81 -5.83
CA ASP A 157 -13.67 3.07 -5.32
C ASP A 157 -13.17 3.37 -3.88
N PRO A 158 -13.22 4.63 -3.41
CA PRO A 158 -12.68 5.01 -2.11
C PRO A 158 -13.30 4.26 -0.91
N GLN A 159 -14.58 3.86 -0.99
CA GLN A 159 -15.23 3.11 0.09
C GLN A 159 -14.80 1.65 0.09
N ALA A 160 -14.75 1.01 -1.08
CA ALA A 160 -14.27 -0.36 -1.23
C ALA A 160 -12.81 -0.48 -0.78
N ARG A 161 -11.96 0.52 -1.10
CA ARG A 161 -10.56 0.61 -0.67
C ARG A 161 -10.46 0.64 0.86
N ARG A 162 -11.17 1.54 1.54
CA ARG A 162 -11.18 1.60 3.01
C ARG A 162 -11.62 0.30 3.66
N ASN A 163 -12.69 -0.30 3.15
CA ASN A 163 -13.18 -1.58 3.64
C ASN A 163 -12.16 -2.71 3.45
N LEU A 164 -11.36 -2.65 2.39
CA LEU A 164 -10.28 -3.61 2.15
C LEU A 164 -9.11 -3.38 3.11
N TRP A 165 -8.74 -2.13 3.39
CA TRP A 165 -7.72 -1.80 4.38
C TRP A 165 -8.06 -2.35 5.77
N ASP A 166 -9.32 -2.23 6.19
CA ASP A 166 -9.77 -2.79 7.47
C ASP A 166 -9.64 -4.31 7.50
N LEU A 167 -9.97 -4.99 6.40
CA LEU A 167 -9.77 -6.43 6.26
C LEU A 167 -8.27 -6.80 6.36
N LEU A 168 -7.41 -6.08 5.64
CA LEU A 168 -5.96 -6.34 5.63
C LEU A 168 -5.33 -6.14 7.02
N ARG A 169 -5.74 -5.09 7.75
CA ARG A 169 -5.33 -4.89 9.15
C ARG A 169 -5.75 -6.05 10.06
N GLN A 170 -6.99 -6.54 9.90
CA GLN A 170 -7.48 -7.69 10.67
C GLN A 170 -6.69 -8.97 10.37
N ILE A 171 -6.30 -9.18 9.11
CA ILE A 171 -5.46 -10.31 8.68
C ILE A 171 -4.09 -10.22 9.35
N ASN A 172 -3.42 -9.07 9.28
CA ASN A 172 -2.12 -8.85 9.91
C ASN A 172 -2.20 -8.98 11.44
N ALA A 173 -3.23 -8.42 12.08
CA ALA A 173 -3.44 -8.53 13.53
C ALA A 173 -3.65 -9.98 14.02
N ARG A 174 -3.97 -10.93 13.13
CA ARG A 174 -4.02 -12.37 13.42
C ARG A 174 -2.66 -13.06 13.33
N GLY A 175 -1.59 -12.28 13.10
CA GLY A 175 -0.20 -12.77 13.10
C GLY A 175 0.36 -13.12 11.71
N HIS A 176 -0.38 -12.86 10.63
CA HIS A 176 0.15 -13.04 9.27
C HIS A 176 1.14 -11.90 8.93
N THR A 177 2.26 -12.27 8.33
CA THR A 177 3.15 -11.29 7.68
C THR A 177 2.53 -10.88 6.36
N VAL A 178 2.42 -9.58 6.09
CA VAL A 178 1.85 -9.06 4.84
C VAL A 178 2.90 -8.28 4.08
N VAL A 179 3.11 -8.61 2.82
CA VAL A 179 3.95 -7.85 1.90
C VAL A 179 3.09 -7.41 0.73
N LEU A 180 2.92 -6.11 0.54
CA LEU A 180 2.16 -5.60 -0.59
C LEU A 180 2.99 -4.66 -1.46
N THR A 181 2.62 -4.60 -2.73
CA THR A 181 3.01 -3.51 -3.60
C THR A 181 1.88 -2.49 -3.69
N THR A 182 2.22 -1.23 -3.81
CA THR A 182 1.23 -0.18 -4.04
C THR A 182 1.86 1.02 -4.75
N HIS A 183 1.01 1.76 -5.45
CA HIS A 183 1.32 3.10 -5.93
C HIS A 183 0.53 4.17 -5.16
N TYR A 184 -0.26 3.79 -4.14
CA TYR A 184 -1.01 4.72 -3.30
C TYR A 184 -0.25 5.04 -2.02
N MET A 185 0.14 6.32 -1.84
CA MET A 185 0.88 6.79 -0.66
C MET A 185 0.06 6.65 0.63
N ASP A 186 -1.23 6.98 0.56
CA ASP A 186 -2.17 6.89 1.67
C ASP A 186 -2.38 5.44 2.14
N GLU A 187 -2.32 4.46 1.24
CA GLU A 187 -2.34 3.04 1.57
C GLU A 187 -1.10 2.65 2.38
N ALA A 188 0.08 3.05 1.89
CA ALA A 188 1.34 2.77 2.56
C ALA A 188 1.42 3.43 3.95
N GLU A 189 1.00 4.71 4.07
CA GLU A 189 0.93 5.43 5.36
C GLU A 189 -0.06 4.79 6.34
N THR A 190 -1.15 4.21 5.81
CA THR A 190 -2.25 3.69 6.62
C THR A 190 -2.00 2.27 7.12
N LEU A 191 -1.39 1.42 6.29
CA LEU A 191 -1.28 -0.02 6.55
C LEU A 191 0.09 -0.48 6.99
N CYS A 192 1.17 0.13 6.47
CA CYS A 192 2.49 -0.45 6.57
C CYS A 192 3.25 0.00 7.83
N ASP A 193 3.86 -0.96 8.52
CA ASP A 193 4.83 -0.69 9.58
C ASP A 193 6.11 -0.08 9.00
N ARG A 194 6.55 -0.61 7.85
CA ARG A 194 7.69 -0.08 7.07
C ARG A 194 7.39 -0.16 5.59
N VAL A 195 8.00 0.77 4.86
CA VAL A 195 7.91 0.84 3.40
C VAL A 195 9.29 0.94 2.76
N ALA A 196 9.45 0.27 1.63
CA ALA A 196 10.54 0.49 0.68
C ALA A 196 10.02 1.36 -0.46
N ILE A 197 10.49 2.60 -0.56
CA ILE A 197 10.16 3.49 -1.67
C ILE A 197 11.07 3.15 -2.84
N MET A 198 10.48 2.71 -3.95
CA MET A 198 11.19 2.28 -5.16
C MET A 198 10.96 3.23 -6.32
N ASP A 199 12.01 3.52 -7.08
CA ASP A 199 11.95 4.12 -8.41
C ASP A 199 13.12 3.63 -9.27
N GLY A 200 12.87 3.40 -10.56
CA GLY A 200 13.90 2.96 -11.51
C GLY A 200 14.64 1.69 -11.08
N GLY A 201 13.95 0.74 -10.49
CA GLY A 201 14.51 -0.55 -10.02
C GLY A 201 15.31 -0.47 -8.72
N LYS A 202 15.37 0.67 -8.04
CA LYS A 202 16.17 0.90 -6.83
C LYS A 202 15.30 1.28 -5.64
N ILE A 203 15.76 0.93 -4.43
CA ILE A 203 15.19 1.49 -3.20
C ILE A 203 15.81 2.85 -2.96
N LEU A 204 14.98 3.89 -2.93
CA LEU A 204 15.38 5.26 -2.61
C LEU A 204 15.44 5.50 -1.11
N LYS A 205 14.45 4.98 -0.38
CA LYS A 205 14.33 5.05 1.09
C LYS A 205 13.63 3.81 1.62
N LEU A 206 13.95 3.46 2.87
CA LEU A 206 13.32 2.35 3.58
C LEU A 206 13.17 2.73 5.06
N GLY A 207 11.95 2.58 5.59
CA GLY A 207 11.67 2.90 6.99
C GLY A 207 10.18 2.95 7.30
N ALA A 208 9.84 3.25 8.56
CA ALA A 208 8.46 3.51 8.95
C ALA A 208 7.95 4.80 8.28
N PRO A 209 6.73 4.81 7.69
CA PRO A 209 6.20 5.99 7.00
C PRO A 209 6.31 7.27 7.80
N ALA A 210 5.88 7.25 9.06
CA ALA A 210 5.94 8.42 9.95
C ALA A 210 7.39 8.89 10.25
N ALA A 211 8.38 7.99 10.28
CA ALA A 211 9.77 8.35 10.46
C ALA A 211 10.33 8.99 9.18
N LEU A 212 10.06 8.39 8.02
CA LEU A 212 10.51 8.89 6.73
C LEU A 212 9.99 10.30 6.43
N VAL A 213 8.74 10.58 6.78
CA VAL A 213 8.12 11.89 6.58
C VAL A 213 8.63 12.92 7.59
N ARG A 214 8.95 12.51 8.83
CA ARG A 214 9.47 13.41 9.89
C ARG A 214 10.84 13.99 9.53
N ASP A 215 11.65 13.22 8.82
CA ASP A 215 12.99 13.64 8.37
C ASP A 215 12.91 14.67 7.21
N LEU A 216 11.73 14.84 6.61
CA LEU A 216 11.47 15.88 5.62
C LEU A 216 11.42 17.25 6.31
N ASN A 217 12.29 18.15 5.88
CA ASN A 217 12.24 19.56 6.29
C ASN A 217 11.15 20.33 5.52
N SER A 218 10.03 19.67 5.24
CA SER A 218 8.91 20.24 4.47
C SER A 218 7.98 21.06 5.37
N PRO A 219 7.46 22.20 4.89
CA PRO A 219 6.57 23.02 5.66
C PRO A 219 5.21 22.33 5.88
N VAL A 220 4.63 22.57 7.06
CA VAL A 220 3.23 22.23 7.35
C VAL A 220 2.33 23.16 6.54
N ARG A 221 1.32 22.62 5.87
CA ARG A 221 0.31 23.38 5.13
C ARG A 221 -0.93 23.58 5.98
N ILE A 222 -1.27 24.82 6.24
CA ILE A 222 -2.49 25.24 6.94
C ILE A 222 -3.41 25.86 5.90
N THR A 223 -4.59 25.28 5.70
CA THR A 223 -5.56 25.77 4.71
C THR A 223 -6.82 26.24 5.45
N ILE A 224 -7.33 27.42 5.08
CA ILE A 224 -8.59 28.00 5.54
C ILE A 224 -9.38 28.52 4.33
N GLU A 225 -10.63 28.91 4.49
CA GLU A 225 -11.41 29.55 3.43
C GLU A 225 -10.79 30.90 3.04
N SER A 226 -10.80 31.21 1.74
CA SER A 226 -10.35 32.52 1.25
C SER A 226 -11.29 33.64 1.71
N GLY A 227 -10.74 34.84 1.90
CA GLY A 227 -11.51 36.03 2.31
C GLY A 227 -11.82 36.14 3.80
N ILE A 228 -11.48 35.16 4.63
CA ILE A 228 -11.70 35.23 6.10
C ILE A 228 -10.68 36.18 6.75
N LEU A 229 -9.43 36.20 6.26
CA LEU A 229 -8.38 37.06 6.82
C LEU A 229 -8.36 38.46 6.17
N PRO A 230 -8.16 39.51 6.97
CA PRO A 230 -7.90 40.84 6.45
C PRO A 230 -6.61 40.86 5.59
N PRO A 231 -6.54 41.68 4.53
CA PRO A 231 -5.33 41.79 3.69
C PRO A 231 -4.06 42.14 4.45
N ALA A 232 -4.16 42.90 5.53
CA ALA A 232 -3.05 43.27 6.39
C ALA A 232 -2.45 42.01 7.11
N GLU A 233 -3.28 41.07 7.56
CA GLU A 233 -2.83 39.83 8.18
C GLU A 233 -2.19 38.88 7.16
N ILE A 234 -2.75 38.81 5.95
CA ILE A 234 -2.13 38.04 4.86
C ILE A 234 -0.74 38.58 4.53
N ALA A 235 -0.59 39.92 4.48
CA ALA A 235 0.70 40.55 4.24
C ALA A 235 1.71 40.27 5.37
N ARG A 236 1.25 40.18 6.63
CA ARG A 236 2.07 39.83 7.78
C ARG A 236 2.51 38.35 7.71
N LEU A 237 1.60 37.43 7.44
CA LEU A 237 1.91 36.01 7.31
C LEU A 237 2.92 35.72 6.19
N ARG A 238 2.91 36.51 5.12
CA ARG A 238 3.89 36.40 4.01
C ARG A 238 5.32 36.75 4.40
N GLN A 239 5.57 37.35 5.56
CA GLN A 239 6.93 37.64 6.02
C GLN A 239 7.63 36.37 6.53
N ASP A 240 6.87 35.43 7.15
CA ASP A 240 7.41 34.24 7.81
C ASP A 240 6.93 32.92 7.19
N ALA A 241 6.00 32.96 6.22
CA ALA A 241 5.39 31.80 5.59
C ALA A 241 5.11 32.05 4.10
N GLU A 242 5.09 30.97 3.33
CA GLU A 242 4.59 31.03 1.96
C GLU A 242 3.05 31.01 1.98
N VAL A 243 2.42 32.06 1.45
CA VAL A 243 0.97 32.20 1.45
C VAL A 243 0.44 32.26 0.01
N ARG A 244 -0.42 31.30 -0.33
CA ARG A 244 -1.12 31.20 -1.61
C ARG A 244 -2.62 31.33 -1.40
N ASP A 245 -3.27 32.12 -2.23
CA ASP A 245 -4.72 32.30 -2.26
C ASP A 245 -5.21 31.98 -3.67
N ASP A 246 -6.09 30.99 -3.80
CA ASP A 246 -6.67 30.56 -5.08
C ASP A 246 -8.11 31.09 -5.26
N GLY A 247 -8.58 31.97 -4.38
CA GLY A 247 -9.92 32.55 -4.38
C GLY A 247 -11.00 31.67 -3.73
N VAL A 248 -10.69 30.40 -3.39
CA VAL A 248 -11.54 29.46 -2.66
C VAL A 248 -10.93 29.18 -1.30
N SER A 249 -9.63 28.97 -1.28
CA SER A 249 -8.86 28.65 -0.07
C SER A 249 -7.59 29.48 0.02
N LEU A 250 -7.21 29.82 1.26
CA LEU A 250 -5.94 30.42 1.60
C LEU A 250 -5.05 29.34 2.23
N THR A 251 -3.95 29.03 1.56
CA THR A 251 -2.97 28.04 2.05
C THR A 251 -1.72 28.74 2.56
N ILE A 252 -1.35 28.43 3.81
CA ILE A 252 -0.17 28.96 4.50
C ILE A 252 0.79 27.79 4.72
N ALA A 253 1.98 27.85 4.11
CA ALA A 253 3.02 26.84 4.30
C ALA A 253 4.11 27.40 5.22
N THR A 254 4.28 26.76 6.37
CA THR A 254 5.21 27.18 7.42
C THR A 254 5.91 26.00 8.09
N ARG A 255 7.14 26.19 8.55
CA ARG A 255 7.88 25.19 9.34
C ARG A 255 7.49 25.20 10.80
N ASP A 256 7.00 26.33 11.31
CA ASP A 256 6.44 26.44 12.65
C ASP A 256 4.95 26.79 12.55
N PRO A 257 4.06 25.79 12.65
CA PRO A 257 2.62 26.02 12.54
C PRO A 257 2.01 26.67 13.79
N SER A 258 2.66 26.60 14.95
CA SER A 258 2.08 27.03 16.23
C SER A 258 1.71 28.51 16.27
N PRO A 259 2.59 29.46 15.91
CA PRO A 259 2.24 30.89 15.91
C PRO A 259 1.09 31.20 14.92
N VAL A 260 1.08 30.53 13.76
CA VAL A 260 0.04 30.72 12.75
C VAL A 260 -1.31 30.24 13.27
N LEU A 261 -1.37 29.05 13.86
CA LEU A 261 -2.61 28.48 14.42
C LEU A 261 -3.16 29.32 15.56
N VAL A 262 -2.30 29.79 16.49
CA VAL A 262 -2.70 30.71 17.57
C VAL A 262 -3.30 31.98 16.98
N ARG A 263 -2.63 32.56 15.99
CA ARG A 263 -3.11 33.79 15.36
C ARG A 263 -4.44 33.63 14.63
N LEU A 264 -4.64 32.53 13.92
CA LEU A 264 -5.92 32.20 13.27
C LEU A 264 -7.05 32.04 14.30
N ALA A 265 -6.75 31.41 15.44
CA ALA A 265 -7.70 31.24 16.54
C ALA A 265 -8.12 32.61 17.16
N GLU A 266 -7.15 33.52 17.45
CA GLU A 266 -7.41 34.86 17.95
C GLU A 266 -8.30 35.68 17.02
N LEU A 267 -8.17 35.50 15.71
CA LEU A 267 -8.94 36.19 14.69
C LEU A 267 -10.29 35.51 14.40
N GLY A 268 -10.58 34.38 15.04
CA GLY A 268 -11.77 33.60 14.75
C GLY A 268 -11.79 32.96 13.35
N ALA A 269 -10.62 32.88 12.69
CA ALA A 269 -10.45 32.45 11.31
C ALA A 269 -10.20 30.93 11.19
N LEU A 270 -11.02 30.11 11.85
CA LEU A 270 -10.88 28.65 11.86
C LEU A 270 -11.87 27.94 10.93
N SER A 271 -12.70 28.68 10.18
CA SER A 271 -13.63 28.07 9.23
C SER A 271 -12.86 27.38 8.11
N GLY A 272 -13.22 26.12 7.84
CA GLY A 272 -12.55 25.29 6.84
C GLY A 272 -11.12 24.89 7.19
N LEU A 273 -10.66 25.13 8.43
CA LEU A 273 -9.28 24.84 8.86
C LEU A 273 -8.92 23.38 8.58
N ARG A 274 -7.84 23.22 7.83
CA ARG A 274 -7.16 21.95 7.62
C ARG A 274 -5.67 22.14 7.87
N VAL A 275 -5.08 21.26 8.65
CA VAL A 275 -3.64 21.23 8.90
C VAL A 275 -3.10 19.94 8.34
N ARG A 276 -2.18 20.03 7.37
CA ARG A 276 -1.55 18.87 6.73
C ARG A 276 -0.05 18.97 6.88
N GLY A 277 0.53 17.99 7.56
CA GLY A 277 1.99 17.80 7.60
C GLY A 277 2.52 17.30 6.25
N ALA A 278 3.82 17.09 6.19
CA ALA A 278 4.45 16.39 5.08
C ALA A 278 3.89 14.98 4.91
N THR A 279 3.95 14.45 3.70
CA THR A 279 3.44 13.13 3.31
C THR A 279 4.53 12.33 2.60
N LEU A 280 4.30 11.02 2.38
CA LEU A 280 5.18 10.22 1.52
C LEU A 280 5.24 10.76 0.08
N GLU A 281 4.20 11.46 -0.39
CA GLU A 281 4.19 12.12 -1.69
C GLU A 281 5.21 13.27 -1.75
N ASP A 282 5.26 14.10 -0.69
CA ASP A 282 6.25 15.17 -0.58
C ASP A 282 7.68 14.58 -0.51
N LEU A 283 7.87 13.45 0.20
CA LEU A 283 9.14 12.73 0.23
C LEU A 283 9.55 12.21 -1.14
N PHE A 284 8.62 11.60 -1.87
CA PHE A 284 8.91 11.09 -3.21
C PHE A 284 9.30 12.21 -4.16
N LEU A 285 8.61 13.34 -4.11
CA LEU A 285 8.94 14.54 -4.89
C LEU A 285 10.36 15.05 -4.58
N GLU A 286 10.74 15.09 -3.28
CA GLU A 286 12.08 15.50 -2.87
C GLU A 286 13.16 14.55 -3.39
N LEU A 287 12.92 13.23 -3.33
CA LEU A 287 13.88 12.22 -3.74
C LEU A 287 14.08 12.13 -5.25
N THR A 288 13.05 12.41 -6.03
CA THR A 288 13.07 12.19 -7.50
C THR A 288 13.07 13.47 -8.31
N GLY A 289 12.74 14.61 -7.71
CA GLY A 289 12.52 15.88 -8.41
C GLY A 289 11.31 15.87 -9.34
N ARG A 290 10.45 14.85 -9.28
CA ARG A 290 9.25 14.67 -10.11
C ARG A 290 8.02 14.51 -9.24
N GLU A 291 6.91 15.16 -9.64
CA GLU A 291 5.62 14.88 -9.01
C GLU A 291 5.27 13.41 -9.18
N TYR A 292 4.73 12.83 -8.11
CA TYR A 292 4.24 11.46 -8.15
C TYR A 292 3.02 11.39 -9.08
N ARG A 293 3.13 10.59 -10.12
CA ARG A 293 2.01 10.28 -11.04
C ARG A 293 1.70 8.79 -10.90
N ALA A 294 0.53 8.51 -10.31
CA ALA A 294 0.00 7.15 -10.14
C ALA A 294 -0.46 6.56 -11.49
#